data_fa5d23fa54946d5c1e6191a02b6e3b47
#
_entry.id   fa5d23fa54946d5c1e6191a02b6e3b47
#
_cell.length_a   1.000
_cell.length_b   1.000
_cell.length_c   1.000
_cell.angle_alpha   90.00
_cell.angle_beta   90.00
_cell.angle_gamma   90.00
#
_symmetry.space_group_name_H-M   'P 1'
#
loop_
_entity.id
_entity.type
_entity.pdbx_description
1 polymer ?
#
loop_
_entity_poly.entity_id
_entity_poly.type
_entity_poly.pdbx_seq_one_letter_code
_entity_poly.pdbx_strand_id
1 'polypeptide(L)'
;MRGGTSKGCLFKKEDLPEDRAQWDQIFLQTMGSPDPKQIDGMGGTVSSNNKIVIIWKSEEPDVDIEYLVGQVIVGKEQVDYKSNCGNMTAAVPAFAVEEGMVDITEPVTTVRMLNKNTDKYINVDVPIDPETHTFAQDGDCEIAGVDGTAAELKVDFLNPAGAKTGKLLPTGNVIDVLDIPGFGKLEATIIDVSNPIVLVRAEDIGMKGTELPGEINANLPVMELLEKIRGSACMMMGFAKDLKDATDNQPGVPKVGFVTSPVGFTDIEGKTVNAEKMDVCARVISVFKCHKAIPLTAASSVSTAAFLDGTIVHQIAPVKPGQTTVRIGHPSGVMTMVPTVEKQGENMADAKVPGVAVQRTARRIMDGYVYVRN
;
A
#
# COMPACT_ATOMS: atom_id res chain seq x y z
N MET A 1 -3.81 -5.22 18.14
CA MET A 1 -4.07 -3.84 17.68
C MET A 1 -4.75 -3.83 16.31
N ARG A 2 -5.42 -2.72 15.97
CA ARG A 2 -5.75 -2.38 14.60
C ARG A 2 -4.64 -1.48 14.04
N GLY A 3 -4.24 -1.73 12.80
CA GLY A 3 -3.43 -0.84 12.00
C GLY A 3 -4.05 -0.67 10.63
N GLY A 4 -4.36 0.55 10.20
CA GLY A 4 -5.15 0.79 9.00
C GLY A 4 -6.42 -0.05 9.00
N THR A 5 -6.70 -0.75 7.91
CA THR A 5 -7.84 -1.67 7.74
C THR A 5 -7.52 -3.13 8.12
N SER A 6 -6.47 -3.37 8.90
CA SER A 6 -6.10 -4.71 9.36
C SER A 6 -6.07 -4.79 10.87
N LYS A 7 -6.26 -6.00 11.41
CA LYS A 7 -6.15 -6.33 12.82
C LYS A 7 -5.12 -7.45 13.00
N GLY A 8 -4.31 -7.37 14.05
CA GLY A 8 -3.33 -8.39 14.38
C GLY A 8 -2.90 -8.40 15.83
N CYS A 9 -2.21 -9.46 16.22
CA CYS A 9 -1.53 -9.57 17.49
C CYS A 9 -0.07 -9.11 17.32
N LEU A 10 0.36 -8.22 18.20
CA LEU A 10 1.70 -7.67 18.25
C LEU A 10 2.43 -8.31 19.43
N PHE A 11 3.63 -8.80 19.18
CA PHE A 11 4.48 -9.45 20.19
C PHE A 11 5.81 -8.70 20.28
N LYS A 12 6.28 -8.46 21.49
CA LYS A 12 7.70 -8.14 21.68
C LYS A 12 8.50 -9.41 21.40
N LYS A 13 9.61 -9.30 20.68
CA LYS A 13 10.46 -10.45 20.36
C LYS A 13 10.98 -11.14 21.62
N GLU A 14 11.22 -10.38 22.69
CA GLU A 14 11.68 -10.87 23.98
C GLU A 14 10.66 -11.76 24.71
N ASP A 15 9.36 -11.64 24.39
CA ASP A 15 8.29 -12.47 24.95
C ASP A 15 8.13 -13.81 24.23
N LEU A 16 8.85 -14.01 23.09
CA LEU A 16 8.81 -15.23 22.30
C LEU A 16 10.01 -16.15 22.66
N PRO A 17 9.85 -17.47 22.48
CA PRO A 17 10.98 -18.38 22.63
C PRO A 17 12.17 -18.00 21.74
N GLU A 18 13.40 -18.20 22.25
CA GLU A 18 14.63 -17.98 21.44
C GLU A 18 14.66 -18.84 20.19
N ASP A 19 14.15 -20.08 20.30
CA ASP A 19 14.03 -21.00 19.18
C ASP A 19 12.89 -20.57 18.26
N ARG A 20 13.25 -19.94 17.14
CA ARG A 20 12.32 -19.46 16.12
C ARG A 20 11.43 -20.58 15.54
N ALA A 21 11.86 -21.84 15.58
CA ALA A 21 11.05 -22.94 15.05
C ALA A 21 9.73 -23.13 15.82
N GLN A 22 9.64 -22.62 17.05
CA GLN A 22 8.43 -22.69 17.87
C GLN A 22 7.42 -21.57 17.53
N TRP A 23 7.82 -20.49 16.84
CA TRP A 23 7.00 -19.32 16.62
C TRP A 23 5.75 -19.62 15.79
N ASP A 24 5.88 -20.39 14.72
CA ASP A 24 4.76 -20.68 13.84
C ASP A 24 3.64 -21.40 14.59
N GLN A 25 3.97 -22.36 15.47
CA GLN A 25 2.98 -23.06 16.27
C GLN A 25 2.26 -22.09 17.23
N ILE A 26 3.01 -21.20 17.90
CA ILE A 26 2.43 -20.20 18.79
C ILE A 26 1.47 -19.29 18.01
N PHE A 27 1.87 -18.82 16.84
CA PHE A 27 1.05 -17.89 16.03
C PHE A 27 -0.18 -18.57 15.43
N LEU A 28 -0.06 -19.83 14.99
CA LEU A 28 -1.20 -20.62 14.54
C LEU A 28 -2.24 -20.80 15.65
N GLN A 29 -1.81 -21.14 16.85
CA GLN A 29 -2.70 -21.28 18.00
C GLN A 29 -3.27 -19.92 18.43
N THR A 30 -2.45 -18.87 18.48
CA THR A 30 -2.90 -17.51 18.79
C THR A 30 -4.06 -17.10 17.87
N MET A 31 -3.99 -17.43 16.58
CA MET A 31 -5.03 -17.07 15.62
C MET A 31 -6.16 -18.09 15.52
N GLY A 32 -5.99 -19.30 16.08
CA GLY A 32 -6.96 -20.39 15.95
C GLY A 32 -6.93 -21.09 14.59
N SER A 33 -5.77 -21.03 13.90
CA SER A 33 -5.58 -21.73 12.63
C SER A 33 -5.11 -23.19 12.90
N PRO A 34 -5.50 -24.20 12.09
CA PRO A 34 -6.11 -24.11 10.75
C PRO A 34 -7.64 -24.07 10.70
N ASP A 35 -8.37 -23.94 11.83
CA ASP A 35 -9.83 -23.80 11.78
C ASP A 35 -10.22 -22.57 10.93
N PRO A 36 -11.00 -22.73 9.84
CA PRO A 36 -11.43 -21.61 9.02
C PRO A 36 -12.35 -20.62 9.74
N LYS A 37 -12.97 -21.02 10.84
CA LYS A 37 -13.76 -20.14 11.72
C LYS A 37 -12.93 -19.49 12.80
N GLN A 38 -11.77 -20.05 13.14
CA GLN A 38 -10.82 -19.54 14.15
C GLN A 38 -11.48 -19.24 15.51
N ILE A 39 -12.40 -20.11 15.93
CA ILE A 39 -13.18 -19.93 17.17
C ILE A 39 -12.29 -19.98 18.40
N ASP A 40 -11.27 -20.84 18.38
CA ASP A 40 -10.31 -21.01 19.49
C ASP A 40 -9.05 -20.14 19.28
N GLY A 41 -9.24 -18.87 18.92
CA GLY A 41 -8.14 -17.93 18.70
C GLY A 41 -8.58 -16.48 18.52
N MET A 42 -7.59 -15.62 18.36
CA MET A 42 -7.76 -14.17 18.19
C MET A 42 -7.97 -13.74 16.74
N GLY A 43 -7.90 -14.67 15.80
CA GLY A 43 -8.03 -14.40 14.38
C GLY A 43 -9.43 -14.02 13.94
N GLY A 44 -9.66 -14.09 12.64
CA GLY A 44 -10.95 -13.89 12.00
C GLY A 44 -10.91 -14.53 10.61
N THR A 45 -12.07 -14.69 10.00
CA THR A 45 -12.27 -15.49 8.77
C THR A 45 -11.68 -14.87 7.50
N VAL A 46 -11.02 -13.71 7.60
CA VAL A 46 -10.42 -12.98 6.47
C VAL A 46 -8.96 -12.63 6.75
N SER A 47 -8.16 -12.55 5.72
CA SER A 47 -6.70 -12.34 5.81
C SER A 47 -6.31 -11.05 6.53
N SER A 48 -7.13 -10.00 6.48
CA SER A 48 -6.89 -8.73 7.16
C SER A 48 -6.97 -8.83 8.69
N ASN A 49 -7.58 -9.89 9.24
CA ASN A 49 -7.74 -10.11 10.67
C ASN A 49 -6.77 -11.15 11.26
N ASN A 50 -5.83 -11.65 10.44
CA ASN A 50 -4.93 -12.74 10.79
C ASN A 50 -3.46 -12.34 10.66
N LYS A 51 -3.13 -11.17 11.21
CA LYS A 51 -1.78 -10.63 11.19
C LYS A 51 -1.09 -10.87 12.53
N ILE A 52 0.17 -11.26 12.43
CA ILE A 52 1.13 -11.28 13.54
C ILE A 52 2.18 -10.23 13.24
N VAL A 53 2.60 -9.49 14.25
CA VAL A 53 3.73 -8.57 14.13
C VAL A 53 4.67 -8.81 15.30
N ILE A 54 5.92 -9.11 15.00
CA ILE A 54 6.99 -9.25 15.99
C ILE A 54 7.81 -7.97 15.95
N ILE A 55 8.06 -7.36 17.11
CA ILE A 55 8.67 -6.04 17.25
C ILE A 55 9.81 -6.10 18.24
N TRP A 56 10.93 -5.41 17.95
CA TRP A 56 12.07 -5.27 18.86
C TRP A 56 12.83 -3.97 18.60
N LYS A 57 13.58 -3.51 19.60
CA LYS A 57 14.49 -2.38 19.45
C LYS A 57 15.59 -2.75 18.46
N SER A 58 15.95 -1.82 17.59
CA SER A 58 17.00 -2.07 16.62
C SER A 58 18.38 -1.97 17.26
N GLU A 59 19.32 -2.75 16.76
CA GLU A 59 20.76 -2.59 17.00
C GLU A 59 21.46 -1.81 15.85
N GLU A 60 20.71 -1.52 14.77
CA GLU A 60 21.24 -0.74 13.65
C GLU A 60 21.28 0.75 14.01
N PRO A 61 22.35 1.46 13.67
CA PRO A 61 22.43 2.91 13.85
C PRO A 61 21.27 3.63 13.16
N ASP A 62 20.73 4.66 13.81
CA ASP A 62 19.65 5.50 13.28
C ASP A 62 18.33 4.74 12.98
N VAL A 63 18.12 3.56 13.56
CA VAL A 63 16.85 2.79 13.47
C VAL A 63 16.35 2.54 14.89
N ASP A 64 15.13 2.96 15.18
CA ASP A 64 14.54 2.79 16.51
C ASP A 64 14.03 1.36 16.71
N ILE A 65 13.30 0.86 15.70
CA ILE A 65 12.53 -0.39 15.78
C ILE A 65 12.75 -1.24 14.53
N GLU A 66 12.96 -2.52 14.75
CA GLU A 66 12.80 -3.54 13.71
C GLU A 66 11.51 -4.32 13.92
N TYR A 67 10.88 -4.72 12.83
CA TYR A 67 9.68 -5.54 12.90
C TYR A 67 9.56 -6.54 11.76
N LEU A 68 8.85 -7.64 12.05
CA LEU A 68 8.55 -8.70 11.09
C LEU A 68 7.05 -8.97 11.10
N VAL A 69 6.43 -8.96 9.93
CA VAL A 69 5.01 -9.30 9.76
C VAL A 69 4.86 -10.76 9.36
N GLY A 70 4.01 -11.49 10.06
CA GLY A 70 3.55 -12.83 9.70
C GLY A 70 2.08 -12.80 9.29
N GLN A 71 1.74 -13.43 8.17
CA GLN A 71 0.37 -13.67 7.75
C GLN A 71 -0.01 -15.11 8.08
N VAL A 72 -0.86 -15.30 9.08
CA VAL A 72 -1.46 -16.62 9.31
C VAL A 72 -2.50 -16.88 8.23
N ILE A 73 -2.35 -17.97 7.50
CA ILE A 73 -3.24 -18.31 6.37
C ILE A 73 -4.51 -18.96 6.90
N VAL A 74 -5.65 -18.33 6.65
CA VAL A 74 -6.96 -18.86 7.06
C VAL A 74 -7.20 -20.25 6.47
N GLY A 75 -7.54 -21.20 7.33
CA GLY A 75 -7.84 -22.57 6.92
C GLY A 75 -6.61 -23.42 6.55
N LYS A 76 -5.38 -22.93 6.87
CA LYS A 76 -4.15 -23.68 6.63
C LYS A 76 -3.22 -23.58 7.84
N GLU A 77 -2.45 -24.62 8.06
CA GLU A 77 -1.38 -24.67 9.08
C GLU A 77 -0.09 -24.03 8.52
N GLN A 78 -0.17 -22.69 8.28
CA GLN A 78 0.93 -21.97 7.64
C GLN A 78 0.96 -20.51 8.06
N VAL A 79 2.17 -19.99 8.35
CA VAL A 79 2.48 -18.57 8.49
C VAL A 79 3.35 -18.13 7.32
N ASP A 80 2.93 -17.09 6.60
CA ASP A 80 3.71 -16.49 5.50
C ASP A 80 4.41 -15.23 5.98
N TYR A 81 5.75 -15.19 5.85
CA TYR A 81 6.61 -14.05 6.16
C TYR A 81 7.15 -13.34 4.91
N LYS A 82 6.76 -13.78 3.71
CA LYS A 82 7.25 -13.18 2.45
C LYS A 82 6.53 -11.88 2.11
N SER A 83 5.34 -11.67 2.67
CA SER A 83 4.51 -10.52 2.40
C SER A 83 4.66 -9.46 3.49
N ASN A 84 4.72 -8.19 3.09
CA ASN A 84 4.55 -7.08 4.01
C ASN A 84 3.08 -6.67 4.10
N CYS A 85 2.68 -6.08 5.23
CA CYS A 85 1.37 -5.50 5.44
C CYS A 85 1.47 -4.01 5.78
N GLY A 86 1.35 -3.13 4.78
CA GLY A 86 1.40 -1.67 4.97
C GLY A 86 0.36 -1.13 5.98
N ASN A 87 -0.74 -1.84 6.20
CA ASN A 87 -1.69 -1.48 7.24
C ASN A 87 -1.12 -1.72 8.65
N MET A 88 -0.54 -2.90 8.89
CA MET A 88 0.05 -3.20 10.21
C MET A 88 1.31 -2.38 10.47
N THR A 89 2.01 -1.90 9.44
CA THR A 89 3.13 -0.95 9.58
C THR A 89 2.73 0.27 10.42
N ALA A 90 1.49 0.76 10.30
CA ALA A 90 1.01 1.89 11.12
C ALA A 90 0.79 1.53 12.60
N ALA A 91 0.55 0.26 12.94
CA ALA A 91 0.37 -0.15 14.33
C ALA A 91 1.70 -0.30 15.09
N VAL A 92 2.80 -0.57 14.37
CA VAL A 92 4.13 -0.81 14.97
C VAL A 92 4.63 0.37 15.79
N PRO A 93 4.71 1.60 15.25
CA PRO A 93 5.26 2.73 15.99
C PRO A 93 4.32 3.19 17.12
N ALA A 94 3.01 3.11 16.94
CA ALA A 94 2.05 3.37 18.00
C ALA A 94 2.26 2.40 19.18
N PHE A 95 2.44 1.11 18.89
CA PHE A 95 2.79 0.11 19.88
C PHE A 95 4.13 0.43 20.57
N ALA A 96 5.16 0.76 19.79
CA ALA A 96 6.50 1.05 20.32
C ALA A 96 6.51 2.25 21.28
N VAL A 97 5.72 3.30 20.98
CA VAL A 97 5.53 4.45 21.85
C VAL A 97 4.81 4.03 23.15
N GLU A 98 3.70 3.31 23.07
CA GLU A 98 2.92 2.87 24.22
C GLU A 98 3.68 1.90 25.12
N GLU A 99 4.60 1.09 24.57
CA GLU A 99 5.43 0.13 25.30
C GLU A 99 6.77 0.73 25.78
N GLY A 100 7.02 2.04 25.58
CA GLY A 100 8.27 2.67 25.99
C GLY A 100 9.50 2.13 25.27
N MET A 101 9.32 1.67 24.03
CA MET A 101 10.43 1.13 23.24
C MET A 101 11.23 2.20 22.52
N VAL A 102 10.70 3.42 22.42
CA VAL A 102 11.31 4.57 21.73
C VAL A 102 11.27 5.80 22.64
N ASP A 103 12.23 6.72 22.45
CA ASP A 103 12.22 8.01 23.10
C ASP A 103 11.15 8.91 22.48
N ILE A 104 10.39 9.61 23.33
CA ILE A 104 9.27 10.45 22.89
C ILE A 104 9.71 11.88 22.68
N THR A 105 9.30 12.46 21.55
CA THR A 105 9.38 13.89 21.25
C THR A 105 7.98 14.42 21.01
N GLU A 106 7.59 15.47 21.72
CA GLU A 106 6.29 16.12 21.56
C GLU A 106 6.34 17.31 20.58
N PRO A 107 5.23 17.63 19.90
CA PRO A 107 3.93 16.94 19.90
C PRO A 107 3.86 15.72 18.97
N VAL A 108 4.92 15.42 18.25
CA VAL A 108 5.01 14.32 17.29
C VAL A 108 6.34 13.61 17.45
N THR A 109 6.31 12.30 17.58
CA THR A 109 7.49 11.44 17.57
C THR A 109 7.63 10.76 16.21
N THR A 110 8.73 11.01 15.51
CA THR A 110 9.05 10.25 14.29
C THR A 110 9.77 8.98 14.67
N VAL A 111 9.16 7.83 14.43
CA VAL A 111 9.76 6.51 14.67
C VAL A 111 10.32 5.98 13.36
N ARG A 112 11.63 5.75 13.32
CA ARG A 112 12.31 5.14 12.17
C ARG A 112 12.39 3.64 12.33
N MET A 113 11.80 2.91 11.38
CA MET A 113 11.64 1.47 11.45
C MET A 113 12.30 0.76 10.28
N LEU A 114 12.82 -0.45 10.54
CA LEU A 114 13.26 -1.38 9.50
C LEU A 114 12.27 -2.55 9.39
N ASN A 115 11.66 -2.68 8.23
CA ASN A 115 10.81 -3.82 7.92
C ASN A 115 11.64 -5.02 7.48
N LYS A 116 11.66 -6.09 8.28
CA LYS A 116 12.45 -7.30 8.00
C LYS A 116 11.86 -8.22 6.92
N ASN A 117 10.63 -7.95 6.46
CA ASN A 117 10.06 -8.67 5.33
C ASN A 117 10.63 -8.17 3.99
N THR A 118 11.04 -6.89 3.93
CA THR A 118 11.39 -6.20 2.68
C THR A 118 12.74 -5.51 2.72
N ASP A 119 13.38 -5.45 3.88
CA ASP A 119 14.61 -4.69 4.19
C ASP A 119 14.48 -3.21 3.77
N LYS A 120 13.30 -2.61 4.06
CA LYS A 120 13.01 -1.20 3.76
C LYS A 120 12.84 -0.39 5.02
N TYR A 121 13.40 0.82 4.98
CA TYR A 121 13.24 1.81 6.04
C TYR A 121 11.94 2.58 5.83
N ILE A 122 11.25 2.83 6.95
CA ILE A 122 9.96 3.52 6.98
C ILE A 122 9.99 4.47 8.18
N ASN A 123 9.68 5.73 7.94
CA ASN A 123 9.44 6.68 9.01
C ASN A 123 7.94 6.79 9.27
N VAL A 124 7.56 6.88 10.54
CA VAL A 124 6.17 7.15 10.88
C VAL A 124 6.11 8.26 11.92
N ASP A 125 5.38 9.31 11.58
CA ASP A 125 5.07 10.37 12.53
C ASP A 125 3.88 9.93 13.40
N VAL A 126 4.13 9.84 14.70
CA VAL A 126 3.19 9.40 15.73
C VAL A 126 2.80 10.61 16.59
N PRO A 127 1.55 11.04 16.59
CA PRO A 127 1.10 12.11 17.48
C PRO A 127 1.15 11.66 18.94
N ILE A 128 1.63 12.54 19.81
CA ILE A 128 1.76 12.29 21.25
C ILE A 128 0.71 13.11 22.00
N ASP A 129 -0.01 12.44 22.88
CA ASP A 129 -0.94 13.08 23.79
C ASP A 129 -0.14 13.79 24.91
N PRO A 130 -0.31 15.12 25.07
CA PRO A 130 0.50 15.89 26.02
C PRO A 130 0.15 15.62 27.50
N GLU A 131 -1.01 15.01 27.78
CA GLU A 131 -1.41 14.68 29.15
C GLU A 131 -0.88 13.31 29.60
N THR A 132 -0.92 12.34 28.69
CA THR A 132 -0.51 10.96 29.00
C THR A 132 0.92 10.65 28.57
N HIS A 133 1.55 11.51 27.76
CA HIS A 133 2.88 11.29 27.19
C HIS A 133 2.99 9.95 26.46
N THR A 134 1.94 9.59 25.70
CA THR A 134 1.89 8.37 24.91
C THR A 134 1.18 8.61 23.59
N PHE A 135 0.96 7.58 22.77
CA PHE A 135 0.27 7.71 21.49
C PHE A 135 -1.13 8.30 21.65
N ALA A 136 -1.38 9.42 21.01
CA ALA A 136 -2.71 10.01 20.88
C ALA A 136 -3.58 9.14 19.97
N GLN A 137 -4.64 8.53 20.53
CA GLN A 137 -5.52 7.64 19.76
C GLN A 137 -6.65 8.40 19.06
N ASP A 138 -7.11 9.51 19.65
CA ASP A 138 -8.25 10.28 19.17
C ASP A 138 -7.80 11.39 18.21
N GLY A 139 -8.59 11.63 17.16
CA GLY A 139 -8.36 12.66 16.14
C GLY A 139 -9.40 12.60 15.03
N ASP A 140 -9.20 13.43 14.00
CA ASP A 140 -10.18 13.63 12.93
C ASP A 140 -9.88 12.87 11.64
N CYS A 141 -8.82 12.04 11.62
CA CYS A 141 -8.43 11.31 10.43
C CYS A 141 -9.39 10.14 10.16
N GLU A 142 -10.09 10.23 9.03
CA GLU A 142 -10.94 9.16 8.49
C GLU A 142 -10.16 8.36 7.45
N ILE A 143 -10.20 7.03 7.53
CA ILE A 143 -9.65 6.15 6.50
C ILE A 143 -10.72 5.20 5.98
N ALA A 144 -10.77 5.02 4.65
CA ALA A 144 -11.75 4.13 4.02
C ALA A 144 -11.65 2.69 4.57
N GLY A 145 -12.78 2.09 4.92
CA GLY A 145 -12.88 0.74 5.47
C GLY A 145 -12.65 0.63 6.98
N VAL A 146 -12.65 1.77 7.71
CA VAL A 146 -12.67 1.82 9.17
C VAL A 146 -13.74 2.80 9.62
N ASP A 147 -14.62 2.38 10.50
CA ASP A 147 -15.65 3.27 11.05
C ASP A 147 -15.06 4.26 12.05
N GLY A 148 -15.56 5.52 12.00
CA GLY A 148 -15.12 6.61 12.86
C GLY A 148 -13.80 7.24 12.42
N THR A 149 -13.27 8.08 13.30
CA THR A 149 -12.03 8.82 13.12
C THR A 149 -11.01 8.45 14.20
N ALA A 150 -9.74 8.78 14.00
CA ALA A 150 -8.67 8.60 14.97
C ALA A 150 -7.52 9.57 14.66
N ALA A 151 -6.50 9.61 15.51
CA ALA A 151 -5.31 10.39 15.23
C ALA A 151 -4.60 9.90 13.96
N GLU A 152 -4.11 10.84 13.18
CA GLU A 152 -3.37 10.57 11.95
C GLU A 152 -1.96 10.05 12.26
N LEU A 153 -1.61 8.94 11.64
CA LEU A 153 -0.25 8.43 11.50
C LEU A 153 0.21 8.67 10.07
N LYS A 154 1.28 9.40 9.90
CA LYS A 154 1.88 9.62 8.57
C LYS A 154 2.96 8.58 8.34
N VAL A 155 2.65 7.56 7.55
CA VAL A 155 3.56 6.46 7.22
C VAL A 155 4.33 6.81 5.95
N ASP A 156 5.63 7.10 6.06
CA ASP A 156 6.48 7.54 4.96
C ASP A 156 7.45 6.42 4.51
N PHE A 157 7.28 6.00 3.25
CA PHE A 157 8.16 5.04 2.58
C PHE A 157 9.32 5.77 1.92
N LEU A 158 10.51 5.57 2.45
CA LEU A 158 11.70 6.31 2.03
C LEU A 158 12.28 5.78 0.72
N ASN A 159 12.71 6.73 -0.15
CA ASN A 159 13.38 6.46 -1.41
C ASN A 159 12.68 5.37 -2.26
N PRO A 160 11.36 5.48 -2.51
CA PRO A 160 10.59 4.41 -3.15
C PRO A 160 10.77 4.37 -4.68
N ALA A 161 11.41 5.36 -5.28
CA ALA A 161 11.60 5.44 -6.73
C ALA A 161 12.58 4.38 -7.25
N GLY A 162 12.28 3.80 -8.41
CA GLY A 162 13.15 2.84 -9.07
C GLY A 162 13.30 1.51 -8.34
N ALA A 163 12.31 1.10 -7.52
CA ALA A 163 12.42 -0.06 -6.66
C ALA A 163 12.70 -1.38 -7.39
N LYS A 164 12.30 -1.50 -8.65
CA LYS A 164 12.52 -2.69 -9.49
C LYS A 164 13.38 -2.43 -10.72
N THR A 165 13.28 -1.22 -11.28
CA THR A 165 13.95 -0.86 -12.54
C THR A 165 15.21 -0.01 -12.33
N GLY A 166 15.42 0.50 -11.13
CA GLY A 166 16.49 1.44 -10.80
C GLY A 166 16.21 2.89 -11.25
N LYS A 167 15.03 3.16 -11.88
CA LYS A 167 14.68 4.46 -12.43
C LYS A 167 13.23 4.81 -12.09
N LEU A 168 12.97 6.09 -11.78
CA LEU A 168 11.62 6.61 -11.55
C LEU A 168 10.73 6.42 -12.78
N LEU A 169 11.20 6.83 -13.96
CA LEU A 169 10.60 6.59 -15.26
C LEU A 169 11.48 5.57 -16.00
N PRO A 170 11.09 4.28 -16.05
CA PRO A 170 11.92 3.21 -16.59
C PRO A 170 12.38 3.42 -18.04
N THR A 171 11.55 4.06 -18.85
CA THR A 171 11.82 4.39 -20.26
C THR A 171 12.56 5.73 -20.43
N GLY A 172 12.55 6.57 -19.40
CA GLY A 172 13.01 7.96 -19.45
C GLY A 172 11.96 8.95 -19.94
N ASN A 173 10.78 8.48 -20.34
CA ASN A 173 9.69 9.31 -20.88
C ASN A 173 8.57 9.47 -19.85
N VAL A 174 7.91 10.64 -19.86
CA VAL A 174 6.67 10.87 -19.10
C VAL A 174 5.46 10.23 -19.79
N ILE A 175 5.49 10.13 -21.12
CA ILE A 175 4.53 9.44 -21.96
C ILE A 175 5.27 8.50 -22.89
N ASP A 176 4.86 7.26 -22.92
CA ASP A 176 5.23 6.25 -23.88
C ASP A 176 4.06 5.95 -24.81
N VAL A 177 4.35 5.56 -26.05
CA VAL A 177 3.34 5.07 -26.99
C VAL A 177 3.50 3.56 -27.13
N LEU A 178 2.57 2.82 -26.56
CA LEU A 178 2.51 1.37 -26.65
C LEU A 178 1.84 0.95 -27.96
N ASP A 179 2.42 0.00 -28.67
CA ASP A 179 1.76 -0.66 -29.82
C ASP A 179 1.11 -1.95 -29.32
N ILE A 180 -0.23 -1.93 -29.20
CA ILE A 180 -1.00 -3.01 -28.58
C ILE A 180 -1.60 -3.91 -29.67
N PRO A 181 -1.24 -5.20 -29.72
CA PRO A 181 -1.72 -6.13 -30.73
C PRO A 181 -3.26 -6.23 -30.77
N GLY A 182 -3.84 -5.89 -31.93
CA GLY A 182 -5.28 -5.89 -32.18
C GLY A 182 -6.04 -4.66 -31.63
N PHE A 183 -5.32 -3.68 -31.06
CA PHE A 183 -5.92 -2.42 -30.58
C PHE A 183 -5.30 -1.19 -31.27
N GLY A 184 -3.99 -1.17 -31.45
CA GLY A 184 -3.26 -0.05 -32.04
C GLY A 184 -2.41 0.71 -31.03
N LYS A 185 -2.10 1.97 -31.34
CA LYS A 185 -1.24 2.83 -30.52
C LYS A 185 -2.02 3.41 -29.34
N LEU A 186 -1.42 3.35 -28.15
CA LEU A 186 -2.00 3.85 -26.89
C LEU A 186 -0.94 4.60 -26.09
N GLU A 187 -1.26 5.82 -25.66
CA GLU A 187 -0.42 6.58 -24.74
C GLU A 187 -0.48 5.97 -23.33
N ALA A 188 0.67 5.89 -22.68
CA ALA A 188 0.81 5.38 -21.32
C ALA A 188 1.89 6.13 -20.55
N THR A 189 1.77 6.21 -19.23
CA THR A 189 2.86 6.55 -18.33
C THR A 189 3.35 5.27 -17.64
N ILE A 190 4.64 4.96 -17.80
CA ILE A 190 5.29 3.85 -17.08
C ILE A 190 6.15 4.43 -15.96
N ILE A 191 5.82 4.10 -14.72
CA ILE A 191 6.47 4.68 -13.56
C ILE A 191 6.76 3.61 -12.50
N ASP A 192 7.93 3.71 -11.84
CA ASP A 192 8.35 2.78 -10.77
C ASP A 192 8.54 3.53 -9.45
N VAL A 193 7.49 3.51 -8.61
CA VAL A 193 7.54 3.98 -7.22
C VAL A 193 7.04 2.85 -6.33
N SER A 194 7.94 2.23 -5.59
CA SER A 194 7.74 1.00 -4.80
C SER A 194 7.45 -0.25 -5.63
N ASN A 195 6.80 -0.14 -6.77
CA ASN A 195 6.58 -1.20 -7.75
C ASN A 195 6.13 -0.59 -9.09
N PRO A 196 6.65 -1.07 -10.22
CA PRO A 196 6.27 -0.53 -11.52
C PRO A 196 4.78 -0.68 -11.81
N ILE A 197 4.24 0.37 -12.44
CA ILE A 197 2.87 0.38 -12.97
C ILE A 197 2.86 1.07 -14.34
N VAL A 198 2.02 0.58 -15.23
CA VAL A 198 1.62 1.28 -16.45
C VAL A 198 0.24 1.90 -16.26
N LEU A 199 0.11 3.19 -16.52
CA LEU A 199 -1.10 3.98 -16.37
C LEU A 199 -1.59 4.48 -17.70
N VAL A 200 -2.89 4.30 -17.98
CA VAL A 200 -3.58 4.79 -19.18
C VAL A 200 -4.81 5.59 -18.79
N ARG A 201 -5.34 6.42 -19.71
CA ARG A 201 -6.61 7.09 -19.48
C ARG A 201 -7.76 6.07 -19.58
N ALA A 202 -8.75 6.18 -18.72
CA ALA A 202 -9.92 5.30 -18.74
C ALA A 202 -10.67 5.41 -20.08
N GLU A 203 -10.85 6.62 -20.59
CA GLU A 203 -11.55 6.90 -21.86
C GLU A 203 -10.89 6.23 -23.07
N ASP A 204 -9.56 6.17 -23.12
CA ASP A 204 -8.81 5.58 -24.23
C ASP A 204 -9.05 4.06 -24.38
N ILE A 205 -9.51 3.40 -23.30
CA ILE A 205 -9.85 1.97 -23.28
C ILE A 205 -11.36 1.71 -23.13
N GLY A 206 -12.19 2.75 -23.33
CA GLY A 206 -13.65 2.66 -23.27
C GLY A 206 -14.23 2.47 -21.87
N MET A 207 -13.48 2.87 -20.82
CA MET A 207 -13.90 2.79 -19.43
C MET A 207 -14.22 4.18 -18.87
N LYS A 208 -15.07 4.23 -17.82
CA LYS A 208 -15.41 5.47 -17.11
C LYS A 208 -14.39 5.81 -16.00
N GLY A 209 -13.68 4.79 -15.47
CA GLY A 209 -12.77 4.94 -14.35
C GLY A 209 -13.44 4.87 -12.98
N THR A 210 -14.76 4.59 -12.95
CA THR A 210 -15.55 4.49 -11.71
C THR A 210 -16.19 3.11 -11.50
N GLU A 211 -15.99 2.19 -12.44
CA GLU A 211 -16.53 0.82 -12.37
C GLU A 211 -16.07 0.10 -11.10
N LEU A 212 -16.92 -0.77 -10.60
CA LEU A 212 -16.59 -1.67 -9.48
C LEU A 212 -15.74 -2.86 -9.95
N PRO A 213 -14.94 -3.46 -9.07
CA PRO A 213 -14.07 -4.59 -9.41
C PRO A 213 -14.82 -5.77 -10.05
N GLY A 214 -16.07 -6.02 -9.65
CA GLY A 214 -16.91 -7.06 -10.25
C GLY A 214 -17.24 -6.78 -11.71
N GLU A 215 -17.57 -5.53 -12.04
CA GLU A 215 -17.90 -5.10 -13.40
C GLU A 215 -16.66 -5.18 -14.31
N ILE A 216 -15.49 -4.71 -13.81
CA ILE A 216 -14.24 -4.77 -14.55
C ILE A 216 -13.85 -6.23 -14.81
N ASN A 217 -13.86 -7.08 -13.79
CA ASN A 217 -13.48 -8.50 -13.91
C ASN A 217 -14.42 -9.30 -14.83
N ALA A 218 -15.69 -8.90 -14.94
CA ALA A 218 -16.66 -9.52 -15.83
C ALA A 218 -16.53 -9.04 -17.29
N ASN A 219 -15.87 -7.91 -17.54
CA ASN A 219 -15.62 -7.37 -18.86
C ASN A 219 -14.36 -8.01 -19.47
N LEU A 220 -14.51 -9.24 -19.97
CA LEU A 220 -13.39 -10.03 -20.52
C LEU A 220 -12.60 -9.29 -21.63
N PRO A 221 -13.22 -8.59 -22.60
CA PRO A 221 -12.47 -7.83 -23.61
C PRO A 221 -11.56 -6.76 -22.99
N VAL A 222 -12.04 -6.03 -21.98
CA VAL A 222 -11.22 -5.01 -21.29
C VAL A 222 -10.11 -5.66 -20.45
N MET A 223 -10.38 -6.77 -19.78
CA MET A 223 -9.36 -7.50 -19.02
C MET A 223 -8.26 -8.04 -19.91
N GLU A 224 -8.59 -8.54 -21.13
CA GLU A 224 -7.63 -8.97 -22.12
C GLU A 224 -6.81 -7.79 -22.66
N LEU A 225 -7.46 -6.64 -22.93
CA LEU A 225 -6.76 -5.42 -23.36
C LEU A 225 -5.79 -4.93 -22.27
N LEU A 226 -6.22 -4.86 -21.01
CA LEU A 226 -5.37 -4.44 -19.91
C LEU A 226 -4.16 -5.36 -19.73
N GLU A 227 -4.32 -6.69 -19.94
CA GLU A 227 -3.19 -7.62 -19.90
C GLU A 227 -2.22 -7.39 -21.06
N LYS A 228 -2.70 -7.10 -22.28
CA LYS A 228 -1.84 -6.72 -23.40
C LYS A 228 -1.09 -5.42 -23.13
N ILE A 229 -1.75 -4.41 -22.56
CA ILE A 229 -1.11 -3.14 -22.14
C ILE A 229 0.00 -3.43 -21.13
N ARG A 230 -0.31 -4.22 -20.08
CA ARG A 230 0.65 -4.63 -19.05
C ARG A 230 1.85 -5.37 -19.66
N GLY A 231 1.59 -6.34 -20.52
CA GLY A 231 2.61 -7.13 -21.20
C GLY A 231 3.51 -6.28 -22.10
N SER A 232 2.94 -5.35 -22.88
CA SER A 232 3.71 -4.42 -23.73
C SER A 232 4.62 -3.52 -22.89
N ALA A 233 4.13 -2.98 -21.75
CA ALA A 233 4.96 -2.23 -20.82
C ALA A 233 6.04 -3.09 -20.15
N CYS A 234 5.73 -4.35 -19.83
CA CYS A 234 6.69 -5.32 -19.30
C CYS A 234 7.87 -5.56 -20.24
N MET A 235 7.56 -5.73 -21.53
CA MET A 235 8.56 -5.87 -22.60
C MET A 235 9.39 -4.60 -22.78
N MET A 236 8.76 -3.42 -22.74
CA MET A 236 9.43 -2.12 -22.88
C MET A 236 10.41 -1.86 -21.72
N MET A 237 10.11 -2.35 -20.51
CA MET A 237 11.02 -2.32 -19.36
C MET A 237 12.11 -3.41 -19.39
N GLY A 238 12.07 -4.32 -20.37
CA GLY A 238 13.04 -5.40 -20.50
C GLY A 238 12.83 -6.59 -19.54
N PHE A 239 11.66 -6.71 -18.91
CA PHE A 239 11.35 -7.83 -17.99
C PHE A 239 10.80 -9.07 -18.69
N ALA A 240 10.32 -8.94 -19.93
CA ALA A 240 9.80 -10.04 -20.73
C ALA A 240 10.19 -9.88 -22.20
N LYS A 241 10.37 -11.01 -22.88
CA LYS A 241 10.72 -11.05 -24.30
C LYS A 241 9.50 -10.94 -25.23
N ASP A 242 8.33 -11.36 -24.75
CA ASP A 242 7.05 -11.30 -25.47
C ASP A 242 5.88 -11.25 -24.51
N LEU A 243 4.66 -11.08 -25.02
CA LEU A 243 3.44 -10.98 -24.19
C LEU A 243 3.17 -12.26 -23.40
N LYS A 244 3.46 -13.42 -23.98
CA LYS A 244 3.28 -14.71 -23.30
C LYS A 244 4.21 -14.82 -22.11
N ASP A 245 5.48 -14.48 -22.29
CA ASP A 245 6.49 -14.46 -21.24
C ASP A 245 6.11 -13.47 -20.12
N ALA A 246 5.59 -12.28 -20.47
CA ALA A 246 5.10 -11.32 -19.51
C ALA A 246 3.94 -11.88 -18.66
N THR A 247 3.02 -12.62 -19.28
CA THR A 247 1.87 -13.22 -18.59
C THR A 247 2.27 -14.39 -17.71
N ASP A 248 3.09 -15.29 -18.21
CA ASP A 248 3.43 -16.55 -17.54
C ASP A 248 4.47 -16.35 -16.42
N ASN A 249 5.47 -15.49 -16.65
CA ASN A 249 6.64 -15.37 -15.77
C ASN A 249 6.70 -14.07 -14.98
N GLN A 250 5.97 -13.01 -15.39
CA GLN A 250 5.96 -11.70 -14.75
C GLN A 250 4.55 -11.18 -14.44
N PRO A 251 3.63 -12.00 -13.88
CA PRO A 251 2.22 -11.62 -13.73
C PRO A 251 1.99 -10.46 -12.75
N GLY A 252 2.93 -10.19 -11.87
CA GLY A 252 2.83 -9.15 -10.84
C GLY A 252 3.55 -7.84 -11.16
N VAL A 253 4.34 -7.79 -12.27
CA VAL A 253 5.20 -6.63 -12.60
C VAL A 253 5.24 -6.42 -14.11
N PRO A 254 4.91 -5.20 -14.60
CA PRO A 254 4.27 -4.11 -13.85
C PRO A 254 2.83 -4.47 -13.46
N LYS A 255 2.23 -3.65 -12.60
CA LYS A 255 0.78 -3.56 -12.53
C LYS A 255 0.26 -2.75 -13.73
N VAL A 256 -1.03 -2.84 -14.01
CA VAL A 256 -1.69 -1.94 -14.95
C VAL A 256 -2.85 -1.24 -14.26
N GLY A 257 -3.00 0.04 -14.53
CA GLY A 257 -4.10 0.85 -14.02
C GLY A 257 -4.63 1.82 -15.07
N PHE A 258 -5.88 2.22 -14.89
CA PHE A 258 -6.46 3.31 -15.66
C PHE A 258 -6.98 4.38 -14.71
N VAL A 259 -6.88 5.63 -15.16
CA VAL A 259 -7.18 6.81 -14.37
C VAL A 259 -8.15 7.72 -15.12
N THR A 260 -8.95 8.48 -14.35
CA THR A 260 -9.86 9.50 -14.89
C THR A 260 -9.94 10.69 -13.93
N SER A 261 -10.44 11.82 -14.43
CA SER A 261 -10.75 12.99 -13.62
C SER A 261 -11.70 12.65 -12.46
N PRO A 262 -11.77 13.49 -11.41
CA PRO A 262 -12.70 13.27 -10.31
C PRO A 262 -14.14 13.12 -10.77
N VAL A 263 -14.73 11.98 -10.51
CA VAL A 263 -16.14 11.66 -10.80
C VAL A 263 -16.73 10.94 -9.60
N GLY A 264 -17.90 11.41 -9.13
CA GLY A 264 -18.62 10.72 -8.04
C GLY A 264 -19.00 9.29 -8.42
N PHE A 265 -18.89 8.38 -7.47
CA PHE A 265 -19.22 6.97 -7.65
C PHE A 265 -19.78 6.35 -6.37
N THR A 266 -20.35 5.15 -6.47
CA THR A 266 -20.72 4.32 -5.32
C THR A 266 -19.62 3.30 -5.09
N ASP A 267 -19.12 3.21 -3.85
CA ASP A 267 -18.06 2.26 -3.49
C ASP A 267 -18.57 0.82 -3.33
N ILE A 268 -17.66 -0.11 -3.03
CA ILE A 268 -17.99 -1.54 -2.85
C ILE A 268 -18.90 -1.82 -1.64
N GLU A 269 -19.05 -0.87 -0.72
CA GLU A 269 -19.95 -0.96 0.44
C GLU A 269 -21.28 -0.28 0.19
N GLY A 270 -21.50 0.31 -0.98
CA GLY A 270 -22.71 1.04 -1.34
C GLY A 270 -22.75 2.51 -0.88
N LYS A 271 -21.63 3.03 -0.39
CA LYS A 271 -21.51 4.44 0.05
C LYS A 271 -21.22 5.35 -1.15
N THR A 272 -21.82 6.54 -1.17
CA THR A 272 -21.53 7.55 -2.18
C THR A 272 -20.22 8.26 -1.87
N VAL A 273 -19.32 8.27 -2.84
CA VAL A 273 -18.05 9.02 -2.82
C VAL A 273 -18.18 10.20 -3.77
N ASN A 274 -18.16 11.41 -3.24
CA ASN A 274 -18.33 12.65 -4.02
C ASN A 274 -17.02 13.05 -4.72
N ALA A 275 -17.13 13.65 -5.91
CA ALA A 275 -15.99 14.07 -6.72
C ALA A 275 -15.06 15.07 -5.99
N GLU A 276 -15.62 15.96 -5.14
CA GLU A 276 -14.85 16.97 -4.41
C GLU A 276 -13.90 16.36 -3.34
N LYS A 277 -14.14 15.09 -2.96
CA LYS A 277 -13.28 14.38 -1.99
C LYS A 277 -12.00 13.83 -2.61
N MET A 278 -11.83 13.90 -3.92
CA MET A 278 -10.69 13.31 -4.62
C MET A 278 -10.09 14.24 -5.67
N ASP A 279 -8.89 13.94 -6.10
CA ASP A 279 -8.17 14.67 -7.15
C ASP A 279 -8.07 13.83 -8.43
N VAL A 280 -8.10 12.51 -8.31
CA VAL A 280 -8.08 11.55 -9.42
C VAL A 280 -8.83 10.29 -9.03
N CYS A 281 -9.50 9.63 -9.98
CA CYS A 281 -9.99 8.26 -9.81
C CYS A 281 -9.01 7.28 -10.45
N ALA A 282 -8.78 6.14 -9.78
CA ALA A 282 -7.92 5.08 -10.29
C ALA A 282 -8.53 3.69 -10.09
N ARG A 283 -8.31 2.82 -11.06
CA ARG A 283 -8.60 1.39 -11.00
C ARG A 283 -7.32 0.63 -11.35
N VAL A 284 -6.98 -0.38 -10.56
CA VAL A 284 -5.71 -1.10 -10.72
C VAL A 284 -5.95 -2.60 -10.77
N ILE A 285 -5.37 -3.22 -11.80
CA ILE A 285 -5.33 -4.67 -11.95
C ILE A 285 -4.03 -5.18 -11.35
N SER A 286 -4.14 -6.17 -10.49
CA SER A 286 -3.02 -6.85 -9.86
C SER A 286 -3.23 -8.35 -9.96
N VAL A 287 -2.31 -9.04 -10.63
CA VAL A 287 -2.38 -10.49 -10.86
C VAL A 287 -3.75 -10.90 -11.42
N PHE A 288 -4.08 -10.36 -12.60
CA PHE A 288 -5.28 -10.67 -13.40
C PHE A 288 -6.64 -10.35 -12.75
N LYS A 289 -6.67 -9.54 -11.70
CA LYS A 289 -7.92 -9.10 -11.05
C LYS A 289 -7.87 -7.63 -10.67
N CYS A 290 -9.00 -6.95 -10.82
CA CYS A 290 -9.14 -5.61 -10.30
C CYS A 290 -9.09 -5.62 -8.77
N HIS A 291 -8.27 -4.75 -8.21
CA HIS A 291 -8.11 -4.64 -6.76
C HIS A 291 -9.37 -4.01 -6.14
N LYS A 292 -9.81 -4.55 -5.00
CA LYS A 292 -11.00 -4.04 -4.28
C LYS A 292 -10.83 -2.65 -3.68
N ALA A 293 -9.59 -2.22 -3.47
CA ALA A 293 -9.21 -0.85 -3.12
C ALA A 293 -8.16 -0.38 -4.14
N ILE A 294 -7.04 0.17 -3.69
CA ILE A 294 -5.84 0.41 -4.51
C ILE A 294 -4.62 -0.17 -3.76
N PRO A 295 -3.73 -0.94 -4.42
CA PRO A 295 -2.48 -1.33 -3.79
C PRO A 295 -1.68 -0.10 -3.39
N LEU A 296 -1.12 -0.06 -2.18
CA LEU A 296 -0.36 1.09 -1.71
C LEU A 296 0.79 1.47 -2.66
N THR A 297 1.50 0.47 -3.21
CA THR A 297 2.56 0.70 -4.20
C THR A 297 2.04 1.35 -5.49
N ALA A 298 0.83 1.03 -5.93
CA ALA A 298 0.20 1.68 -7.07
C ALA A 298 -0.27 3.10 -6.73
N ALA A 299 -0.82 3.30 -5.52
CA ALA A 299 -1.19 4.62 -5.03
C ALA A 299 0.04 5.55 -4.92
N SER A 300 1.20 5.02 -4.49
CA SER A 300 2.47 5.75 -4.48
C SER A 300 2.86 6.22 -5.89
N SER A 301 2.76 5.34 -6.88
CA SER A 301 3.05 5.68 -8.28
C SER A 301 2.05 6.69 -8.85
N VAL A 302 0.74 6.51 -8.63
CA VAL A 302 -0.30 7.43 -9.10
C VAL A 302 -0.11 8.81 -8.49
N SER A 303 0.11 8.89 -7.17
CA SER A 303 0.29 10.18 -6.49
C SER A 303 1.58 10.88 -6.92
N THR A 304 2.68 10.15 -7.09
CA THR A 304 3.95 10.73 -7.59
C THR A 304 3.79 11.22 -9.03
N ALA A 305 3.11 10.45 -9.89
CA ALA A 305 2.88 10.85 -11.28
C ALA A 305 2.09 12.16 -11.41
N ALA A 306 1.20 12.47 -10.45
CA ALA A 306 0.48 13.77 -10.44
C ALA A 306 1.43 14.97 -10.28
N PHE A 307 2.60 14.80 -9.65
CA PHE A 307 3.62 15.83 -9.48
C PHE A 307 4.64 15.91 -10.63
N LEU A 308 4.65 14.95 -11.54
CA LEU A 308 5.57 14.89 -12.68
C LEU A 308 4.90 15.47 -13.92
N ASP A 309 5.35 16.63 -14.37
CA ASP A 309 4.77 17.35 -15.49
C ASP A 309 4.72 16.48 -16.75
N GLY A 310 3.58 16.45 -17.40
CA GLY A 310 3.37 15.75 -18.67
C GLY A 310 2.94 14.29 -18.55
N THR A 311 3.00 13.65 -17.38
CA THR A 311 2.45 12.29 -17.21
C THR A 311 0.94 12.27 -17.39
N ILE A 312 0.36 11.11 -17.69
CA ILE A 312 -1.11 10.96 -17.84
C ILE A 312 -1.84 11.44 -16.59
N VAL A 313 -1.34 11.11 -15.40
CA VAL A 313 -1.98 11.54 -14.15
C VAL A 313 -1.90 13.04 -13.99
N HIS A 314 -0.75 13.67 -14.28
CA HIS A 314 -0.61 15.12 -14.23
C HIS A 314 -1.55 15.84 -15.21
N GLN A 315 -1.72 15.30 -16.40
CA GLN A 315 -2.65 15.87 -17.40
C GLN A 315 -4.11 15.84 -16.92
N ILE A 316 -4.50 14.79 -16.18
CA ILE A 316 -5.86 14.59 -15.66
C ILE A 316 -6.07 15.38 -14.37
N ALA A 317 -5.06 15.39 -13.49
CA ALA A 317 -5.10 15.95 -12.14
C ALA A 317 -3.84 16.78 -11.86
N PRO A 318 -3.68 17.95 -12.52
CA PRO A 318 -2.52 18.80 -12.29
C PRO A 318 -2.50 19.31 -10.84
N VAL A 319 -1.34 19.16 -10.21
CA VAL A 319 -1.12 19.61 -8.84
C VAL A 319 -1.13 21.14 -8.79
N LYS A 320 -1.90 21.70 -7.87
CA LYS A 320 -2.01 23.15 -7.67
C LYS A 320 -0.79 23.67 -6.88
N PRO A 321 -0.42 24.94 -7.05
CA PRO A 321 0.62 25.56 -6.23
C PRO A 321 0.32 25.40 -4.72
N GLY A 322 1.30 24.88 -3.96
CA GLY A 322 1.17 24.63 -2.52
C GLY A 322 0.44 23.34 -2.15
N GLN A 323 -0.08 22.59 -3.11
CA GLN A 323 -0.66 21.27 -2.85
C GLN A 323 0.46 20.26 -2.56
N THR A 324 0.32 19.52 -1.45
CA THR A 324 1.27 18.49 -1.01
C THR A 324 0.67 17.09 -1.02
N THR A 325 -0.64 16.97 -1.22
CA THR A 325 -1.38 15.72 -1.15
C THR A 325 -2.06 15.39 -2.47
N VAL A 326 -2.28 14.10 -2.73
CA VAL A 326 -3.14 13.60 -3.82
C VAL A 326 -4.15 12.62 -3.22
N ARG A 327 -5.43 12.94 -3.40
CA ARG A 327 -6.55 12.13 -2.96
C ARG A 327 -7.00 11.24 -4.12
N ILE A 328 -6.85 9.94 -3.97
CA ILE A 328 -7.12 8.96 -5.01
C ILE A 328 -8.43 8.25 -4.72
N GLY A 329 -9.44 8.45 -5.56
CA GLY A 329 -10.70 7.71 -5.53
C GLY A 329 -10.50 6.28 -6.06
N HIS A 330 -10.82 5.28 -5.24
CA HIS A 330 -10.66 3.87 -5.57
C HIS A 330 -11.93 3.08 -5.16
N PRO A 331 -12.09 1.80 -5.53
CA PRO A 331 -13.34 1.08 -5.31
C PRO A 331 -13.89 1.05 -3.88
N SER A 332 -13.04 1.23 -2.86
CA SER A 332 -13.45 1.23 -1.44
C SER A 332 -13.48 2.63 -0.81
N GLY A 333 -13.43 3.71 -1.60
CA GLY A 333 -13.46 5.08 -1.08
C GLY A 333 -12.29 5.94 -1.58
N VAL A 334 -11.66 6.72 -0.70
CA VAL A 334 -10.56 7.64 -1.03
C VAL A 334 -9.32 7.33 -0.20
N MET A 335 -8.16 7.36 -0.84
CA MET A 335 -6.86 7.26 -0.18
C MET A 335 -6.07 8.54 -0.39
N THR A 336 -5.63 9.17 0.70
CA THR A 336 -4.76 10.35 0.66
C THR A 336 -3.30 9.93 0.70
N MET A 337 -2.53 10.41 -0.27
CA MET A 337 -1.09 10.19 -0.41
C MET A 337 -0.35 11.53 -0.32
N VAL A 338 0.87 11.51 0.21
CA VAL A 338 1.73 12.69 0.38
C VAL A 338 3.10 12.38 -0.26
N PRO A 339 3.21 12.48 -1.59
CA PRO A 339 4.50 12.27 -2.24
C PRO A 339 5.39 13.50 -2.06
N THR A 340 6.67 13.28 -1.75
CA THR A 340 7.71 14.31 -1.80
C THR A 340 8.45 14.15 -3.11
N VAL A 341 8.32 15.13 -4.01
CA VAL A 341 8.95 15.11 -5.33
C VAL A 341 9.82 16.35 -5.49
N GLU A 342 11.10 16.12 -5.73
CA GLU A 342 12.11 17.15 -5.99
C GLU A 342 12.45 17.16 -7.49
N LYS A 343 11.93 18.15 -8.23
CA LYS A 343 12.22 18.31 -9.65
C LYS A 343 13.66 18.77 -9.84
N GLN A 344 14.43 18.06 -10.66
CA GLN A 344 15.83 18.35 -10.99
C GLN A 344 15.92 18.96 -12.40
N GLY A 345 15.33 20.15 -12.61
CA GLY A 345 15.22 20.79 -13.92
C GLY A 345 13.94 20.42 -14.68
N GLU A 346 14.00 20.47 -16.02
CA GLU A 346 12.83 20.25 -16.88
C GLU A 346 12.55 18.76 -17.18
N ASN A 347 13.58 17.93 -17.07
CA ASN A 347 13.45 16.49 -17.33
C ASN A 347 12.90 15.76 -16.11
N MET A 348 11.65 15.32 -16.17
CA MET A 348 10.98 14.62 -15.07
C MET A 348 11.57 13.24 -14.75
N ALA A 349 12.35 12.65 -15.65
CA ALA A 349 13.06 11.39 -15.40
C ALA A 349 14.16 11.54 -14.34
N ASP A 350 14.67 12.77 -14.16
CA ASP A 350 15.73 13.09 -13.19
C ASP A 350 15.15 13.53 -11.82
N ALA A 351 13.83 13.60 -11.68
CA ALA A 351 13.19 13.96 -10.42
C ALA A 351 13.52 12.93 -9.33
N LYS A 352 13.74 13.43 -8.11
CA LYS A 352 13.93 12.58 -6.93
C LYS A 352 12.62 12.44 -6.17
N VAL A 353 12.43 11.28 -5.55
CA VAL A 353 11.29 10.99 -4.67
C VAL A 353 11.85 10.54 -3.33
N PRO A 354 12.21 11.48 -2.44
CA PRO A 354 12.73 11.14 -1.11
C PRO A 354 11.79 10.28 -0.29
N GLY A 355 10.49 10.48 -0.45
CA GLY A 355 9.47 9.73 0.27
C GLY A 355 8.10 9.80 -0.39
N VAL A 356 7.27 8.81 -0.06
CA VAL A 356 5.83 8.85 -0.32
C VAL A 356 5.11 8.42 0.95
N ALA A 357 4.44 9.37 1.59
CA ALA A 357 3.70 9.09 2.79
C ALA A 357 2.23 8.79 2.49
N VAL A 358 1.63 8.00 3.38
CA VAL A 358 0.20 7.69 3.39
C VAL A 358 -0.37 7.97 4.77
N GLN A 359 -1.54 8.57 4.79
CA GLN A 359 -2.31 8.75 6.01
C GLN A 359 -2.87 7.40 6.46
N ARG A 360 -2.65 7.06 7.72
CA ARG A 360 -3.17 5.86 8.38
C ARG A 360 -3.63 6.21 9.78
N THR A 361 -4.34 5.30 10.40
CA THR A 361 -4.68 5.37 11.83
C THR A 361 -4.39 4.02 12.46
N ALA A 362 -4.14 4.01 13.76
CA ALA A 362 -4.00 2.80 14.55
C ALA A 362 -4.84 2.89 15.81
N ARG A 363 -5.04 1.76 16.47
CA ARG A 363 -5.71 1.71 17.76
C ARG A 363 -5.28 0.47 18.53
N ARG A 364 -4.94 0.62 19.80
CA ARG A 364 -4.85 -0.50 20.71
C ARG A 364 -6.26 -1.00 21.03
N ILE A 365 -6.54 -2.26 20.79
CA ILE A 365 -7.85 -2.88 21.06
C ILE A 365 -7.84 -3.52 22.43
N MET A 366 -6.75 -4.21 22.76
CA MET A 366 -6.51 -4.86 24.05
C MET A 366 -5.02 -5.15 24.22
N ASP A 367 -4.62 -5.45 25.42
CA ASP A 367 -3.35 -6.06 25.80
C ASP A 367 -3.60 -7.21 26.78
N GLY A 368 -2.63 -8.09 26.97
CA GLY A 368 -2.76 -9.24 27.86
C GLY A 368 -2.01 -10.47 27.35
N TYR A 369 -2.43 -11.63 27.85
CA TYR A 369 -1.80 -12.92 27.54
C TYR A 369 -2.69 -13.77 26.63
N VAL A 370 -2.08 -14.41 25.66
CA VAL A 370 -2.72 -15.46 24.87
C VAL A 370 -2.20 -16.81 25.39
N TYR A 371 -3.14 -17.71 25.69
CA TYR A 371 -2.82 -19.05 26.15
C TYR A 371 -2.65 -19.99 24.96
N VAL A 372 -1.48 -20.59 24.82
CA VAL A 372 -1.19 -21.60 23.81
C VAL A 372 -1.08 -22.98 24.47
N ARG A 373 -1.47 -24.01 23.73
CA ARG A 373 -1.39 -25.41 24.21
C ARG A 373 0.04 -25.91 24.04
N ASN A 374 0.48 -26.73 24.98
CA ASN A 374 1.77 -27.44 24.92
C ASN A 374 1.79 -28.49 23.84
#